data_9e353f354f9f22cab31f096c2740d7cb
#
_entry.id   9e353f354f9f22cab31f096c2740d7cb
#
_cell.length_a   1.000
_cell.length_b   1.000
_cell.length_c   1.000
_cell.angle_alpha   90.00
_cell.angle_beta   90.00
_cell.angle_gamma   90.00
#
_symmetry.space_group_name_H-M   'P 1'
#
loop_
_entity.id
_entity.type
_entity.pdbx_description
1 polymer ?
#
loop_
_entity_poly.entity_id
_entity_poly.type
_entity_poly.pdbx_seq_one_letter_code
_entity_poly.pdbx_strand_id
1 'polypeptide(L)'
;MQAIILAAGYATRLKDRAQGRAKALMPIGEKPIINFILDDMARIEGLTHVHVVSNHKFIDQFITWREKALLKPEYAHLGISVWDDGTTSNVDRRGAIGDLQFTIEQAGIDDDLFVAAGDNFFTFDLNNLVKEFRESGCDTICAAHIDDYEQLKRFAVAKLDENGNVTEMVEKPENPQSDIGVYALYLYRRETVPLIKQYLDMGQPKDAPGHFPSWLCSSTNPLRKPVHAYLFTGECVDIGTPESYDDVVSRFGVKGF
;
A
#
# COMPACT_ATOMS: atom_id res chain seq x y z
N MET A 1 -2.69 -6.64 -15.15
CA MET A 1 -2.23 -5.99 -13.90
C MET A 1 -2.48 -6.93 -12.75
N GLN A 2 -1.55 -7.01 -11.79
CA GLN A 2 -1.73 -7.73 -10.53
C GLN A 2 -1.56 -6.77 -9.35
N ALA A 3 -2.04 -7.14 -8.16
CA ALA A 3 -1.91 -6.31 -6.97
C ALA A 3 -1.22 -7.05 -5.82
N ILE A 4 -0.48 -6.32 -4.99
CA ILE A 4 0.05 -6.81 -3.71
C ILE A 4 -0.50 -5.93 -2.58
N ILE A 5 -1.12 -6.55 -1.59
CA ILE A 5 -1.52 -5.90 -0.34
C ILE A 5 -0.49 -6.27 0.74
N LEU A 6 0.24 -5.27 1.22
CA LEU A 6 1.23 -5.42 2.28
C LEU A 6 0.53 -5.50 3.64
N ALA A 7 0.52 -6.67 4.27
CA ALA A 7 -0.17 -6.92 5.53
C ALA A 7 0.70 -7.66 6.57
N ALA A 8 2.03 -7.69 6.40
CA ALA A 8 2.97 -8.40 7.27
C ALA A 8 3.35 -7.64 8.57
N GLY A 9 2.66 -6.53 8.87
CA GLY A 9 2.87 -5.74 10.08
C GLY A 9 2.43 -6.47 11.36
N TYR A 10 3.19 -6.30 12.46
CA TYR A 10 2.95 -6.99 13.75
C TYR A 10 1.90 -6.32 14.65
N ALA A 11 1.25 -5.23 14.23
CA ALA A 11 0.19 -4.50 14.95
C ALA A 11 0.60 -4.02 16.36
N THR A 12 1.90 -3.82 16.62
CA THR A 12 2.44 -3.55 17.97
C THR A 12 1.90 -2.27 18.63
N ARG A 13 1.56 -1.24 17.83
CA ARG A 13 1.04 0.03 18.31
C ARG A 13 -0.45 0.01 18.66
N LEU A 14 -1.22 -0.93 18.10
CA LEU A 14 -2.67 -1.05 18.33
C LEU A 14 -3.04 -1.75 19.65
N LYS A 15 -2.05 -2.38 20.32
CA LYS A 15 -2.19 -2.98 21.65
C LYS A 15 -3.48 -3.80 21.80
N ASP A 16 -4.29 -3.46 22.81
CA ASP A 16 -5.54 -4.16 23.13
C ASP A 16 -6.62 -4.04 22.04
N ARG A 17 -6.56 -2.99 21.20
CA ARG A 17 -7.51 -2.84 20.07
C ARG A 17 -7.40 -3.98 19.06
N ALA A 18 -6.20 -4.49 18.84
CA ALA A 18 -5.99 -5.58 17.90
C ALA A 18 -6.54 -6.93 18.40
N GLN A 19 -6.62 -7.14 19.73
CA GLN A 19 -7.11 -8.39 20.33
C GLN A 19 -6.53 -9.66 19.70
N GLY A 20 -5.24 -9.65 19.37
CA GLY A 20 -4.55 -10.75 18.70
C GLY A 20 -4.82 -10.90 17.20
N ARG A 21 -5.50 -9.93 16.58
CA ARG A 21 -5.77 -9.93 15.13
C ARG A 21 -4.67 -9.22 14.36
N ALA A 22 -4.48 -9.65 13.10
CA ALA A 22 -3.74 -8.87 12.14
C ALA A 22 -4.43 -7.51 11.91
N LYS A 23 -3.65 -6.44 11.78
CA LYS A 23 -4.17 -5.06 11.64
C LYS A 23 -5.16 -4.94 10.48
N ALA A 24 -4.81 -5.45 9.30
CA ALA A 24 -5.66 -5.43 8.11
C ALA A 24 -6.99 -6.21 8.27
N LEU A 25 -7.07 -7.13 9.24
CA LEU A 25 -8.27 -7.91 9.55
C LEU A 25 -9.08 -7.34 10.72
N MET A 26 -8.70 -6.20 11.28
CA MET A 26 -9.51 -5.51 12.28
C MET A 26 -10.79 -4.96 11.62
N PRO A 27 -11.95 -5.01 12.32
CA PRO A 27 -13.22 -4.62 11.74
C PRO A 27 -13.44 -3.11 11.79
N ILE A 28 -14.01 -2.54 10.75
CA ILE A 28 -14.72 -1.26 10.74
C ILE A 28 -16.20 -1.61 10.56
N GLY A 29 -17.00 -1.50 11.64
CA GLY A 29 -18.32 -2.13 11.66
C GLY A 29 -18.23 -3.65 11.54
N GLU A 30 -18.88 -4.23 10.54
CA GLU A 30 -18.86 -5.68 10.28
C GLU A 30 -17.77 -6.11 9.27
N LYS A 31 -17.08 -5.16 8.64
CA LYS A 31 -16.20 -5.39 7.51
C LYS A 31 -14.73 -5.23 7.90
N PRO A 32 -13.83 -6.20 7.64
CA PRO A 32 -12.39 -6.03 7.84
C PRO A 32 -11.81 -4.89 7.01
N ILE A 33 -10.80 -4.18 7.52
CA ILE A 33 -10.12 -3.07 6.83
C ILE A 33 -9.71 -3.47 5.41
N ILE A 34 -9.07 -4.63 5.25
CA ILE A 34 -8.59 -5.11 3.95
C ILE A 34 -9.72 -5.27 2.91
N ASN A 35 -10.96 -5.50 3.34
CA ASN A 35 -12.08 -5.65 2.42
C ASN A 35 -12.50 -4.34 1.75
N PHE A 36 -12.23 -3.18 2.37
CA PHE A 36 -12.47 -1.89 1.71
C PHE A 36 -11.55 -1.74 0.49
N ILE A 37 -10.28 -2.12 0.66
CA ILE A 37 -9.30 -2.13 -0.45
C ILE A 37 -9.69 -3.17 -1.50
N LEU A 38 -10.06 -4.38 -1.08
CA LEU A 38 -10.40 -5.48 -1.99
C LEU A 38 -11.66 -5.18 -2.81
N ASP A 39 -12.68 -4.55 -2.20
CA ASP A 39 -13.91 -4.16 -2.91
C ASP A 39 -13.63 -3.15 -4.04
N ASP A 40 -12.72 -2.20 -3.79
CA ASP A 40 -12.31 -1.26 -4.82
C ASP A 40 -11.46 -1.95 -5.90
N MET A 41 -10.51 -2.79 -5.49
CA MET A 41 -9.68 -3.57 -6.42
C MET A 41 -10.53 -4.48 -7.31
N ALA A 42 -11.61 -5.07 -6.79
CA ALA A 42 -12.52 -5.91 -7.57
C ALA A 42 -13.25 -5.16 -8.70
N ARG A 43 -13.33 -3.83 -8.63
CA ARG A 43 -13.93 -3.00 -9.68
C ARG A 43 -12.92 -2.52 -10.73
N ILE A 44 -11.62 -2.78 -10.53
CA ILE A 44 -10.58 -2.36 -11.47
C ILE A 44 -10.57 -3.28 -12.69
N GLU A 45 -10.89 -2.73 -13.86
CA GLU A 45 -10.82 -3.47 -15.10
C GLU A 45 -9.38 -3.94 -15.40
N GLY A 46 -9.23 -5.22 -15.71
CA GLY A 46 -7.93 -5.83 -16.05
C GLY A 46 -7.05 -6.15 -14.84
N LEU A 47 -7.53 -5.96 -13.60
CA LEU A 47 -6.90 -6.54 -12.43
C LEU A 47 -7.28 -8.03 -12.36
N THR A 48 -6.28 -8.90 -12.41
CA THR A 48 -6.50 -10.35 -12.51
C THR A 48 -6.23 -11.09 -11.20
N HIS A 49 -5.35 -10.56 -10.35
CA HIS A 49 -4.94 -11.25 -9.13
C HIS A 49 -4.57 -10.25 -8.01
N VAL A 50 -4.95 -10.59 -6.79
CA VAL A 50 -4.57 -9.89 -5.56
C VAL A 50 -3.77 -10.84 -4.68
N HIS A 51 -2.54 -10.49 -4.39
CA HIS A 51 -1.64 -11.19 -3.47
C HIS A 51 -1.61 -10.46 -2.13
N VAL A 52 -1.87 -11.16 -1.04
CA VAL A 52 -1.75 -10.62 0.32
C VAL A 52 -0.53 -11.23 0.97
N VAL A 53 0.44 -10.43 1.39
CA VAL A 53 1.59 -10.90 2.16
C VAL A 53 1.39 -10.66 3.64
N SER A 54 1.55 -11.71 4.44
CA SER A 54 1.45 -11.69 5.91
C SER A 54 2.69 -12.29 6.54
N ASN A 55 2.96 -11.93 7.79
CA ASN A 55 3.94 -12.64 8.60
C ASN A 55 3.37 -13.98 9.12
N HIS A 56 4.27 -14.86 9.55
CA HIS A 56 3.92 -16.20 10.04
C HIS A 56 2.95 -16.18 11.24
N LYS A 57 3.04 -15.18 12.09
CA LYS A 57 2.18 -15.04 13.26
C LYS A 57 0.69 -14.94 12.91
N PHE A 58 0.34 -14.33 11.80
CA PHE A 58 -1.04 -14.03 11.41
C PHE A 58 -1.51 -14.80 10.18
N ILE A 59 -0.68 -15.64 9.59
CA ILE A 59 -0.97 -16.33 8.32
C ILE A 59 -2.30 -17.10 8.34
N ASP A 60 -2.60 -17.83 9.41
CA ASP A 60 -3.83 -18.61 9.54
C ASP A 60 -5.10 -17.74 9.53
N GLN A 61 -5.00 -16.50 10.06
CA GLN A 61 -6.09 -15.53 10.01
C GLN A 61 -6.36 -15.08 8.57
N PHE A 62 -5.30 -14.86 7.77
CA PHE A 62 -5.45 -14.49 6.37
C PHE A 62 -5.90 -15.66 5.49
N ILE A 63 -5.48 -16.89 5.77
CA ILE A 63 -5.99 -18.07 5.10
C ILE A 63 -7.51 -18.18 5.31
N THR A 64 -7.96 -18.11 6.59
CA THR A 64 -9.39 -18.12 6.93
C THR A 64 -10.15 -16.95 6.28
N TRP A 65 -9.57 -15.77 6.23
CA TRP A 65 -10.17 -14.61 5.55
C TRP A 65 -10.30 -14.85 4.04
N ARG A 66 -9.25 -15.37 3.39
CA ARG A 66 -9.25 -15.70 1.96
C ARG A 66 -10.35 -16.70 1.60
N GLU A 67 -10.49 -17.76 2.38
CA GLU A 67 -11.54 -18.75 2.16
C GLU A 67 -12.93 -18.11 2.15
N LYS A 68 -13.21 -17.18 3.07
CA LYS A 68 -14.46 -16.44 3.11
C LYS A 68 -14.59 -15.46 1.94
N ALA A 69 -13.51 -14.79 1.54
CA ALA A 69 -13.50 -13.88 0.41
C ALA A 69 -13.84 -14.59 -0.90
N LEU A 70 -13.26 -15.78 -1.14
CA LEU A 70 -13.52 -16.58 -2.34
C LEU A 70 -14.97 -17.08 -2.48
N LEU A 71 -15.76 -17.05 -1.40
CA LEU A 71 -17.20 -17.39 -1.46
C LEU A 71 -18.06 -16.20 -1.92
N LYS A 72 -17.50 -15.01 -2.02
CA LYS A 72 -18.24 -13.81 -2.39
C LYS A 72 -18.29 -13.64 -3.92
N PRO A 73 -19.51 -13.52 -4.49
CA PRO A 73 -19.67 -13.37 -5.94
C PRO A 73 -18.91 -12.17 -6.52
N GLU A 74 -18.80 -11.07 -5.76
CA GLU A 74 -18.10 -9.84 -6.18
C GLU A 74 -16.60 -10.04 -6.45
N TYR A 75 -15.99 -11.09 -5.87
CA TYR A 75 -14.56 -11.41 -6.07
C TYR A 75 -14.34 -12.63 -6.98
N ALA A 76 -15.40 -13.22 -7.54
CA ALA A 76 -15.30 -14.46 -8.32
C ALA A 76 -14.37 -14.40 -9.54
N HIS A 77 -14.13 -13.20 -10.06
CA HIS A 77 -13.24 -12.97 -11.21
C HIS A 77 -11.79 -12.70 -10.80
N LEU A 78 -11.51 -12.50 -9.50
CA LEU A 78 -10.17 -12.24 -8.99
C LEU A 78 -9.52 -13.53 -8.46
N GLY A 79 -8.27 -13.78 -8.85
CA GLY A 79 -7.40 -14.65 -8.09
C GLY A 79 -7.05 -13.98 -6.75
N ILE A 80 -7.17 -14.69 -5.63
CA ILE A 80 -6.73 -14.18 -4.32
C ILE A 80 -5.76 -15.19 -3.72
N SER A 81 -4.51 -14.78 -3.48
CA SER A 81 -3.47 -15.58 -2.84
C SER A 81 -2.99 -14.94 -1.55
N VAL A 82 -2.62 -15.76 -0.58
CA VAL A 82 -2.01 -15.32 0.68
C VAL A 82 -0.62 -15.95 0.78
N TRP A 83 0.36 -15.13 1.14
CA TRP A 83 1.77 -15.51 1.21
C TRP A 83 2.29 -15.30 2.63
N ASP A 84 2.92 -16.33 3.18
CA ASP A 84 3.64 -16.28 4.46
C ASP A 84 5.08 -15.84 4.20
N ASP A 85 5.48 -14.67 4.72
CA ASP A 85 6.85 -14.16 4.60
C ASP A 85 7.86 -14.94 5.47
N GLY A 86 7.36 -15.83 6.34
CA GLY A 86 8.13 -16.68 7.24
C GLY A 86 8.66 -15.97 8.48
N THR A 87 8.40 -14.67 8.67
CA THR A 87 8.89 -13.93 9.83
C THR A 87 7.99 -14.16 11.05
N THR A 88 8.60 -14.25 12.24
CA THR A 88 7.89 -14.61 13.49
C THR A 88 7.85 -13.47 14.49
N SER A 89 8.67 -12.45 14.28
CA SER A 89 8.80 -11.32 15.19
C SER A 89 9.13 -10.01 14.45
N ASN A 90 9.05 -8.90 15.15
CA ASN A 90 9.42 -7.58 14.60
C ASN A 90 10.94 -7.45 14.33
N VAL A 91 11.74 -8.36 14.90
CA VAL A 91 13.22 -8.33 14.76
C VAL A 91 13.66 -8.93 13.43
N ASP A 92 13.01 -10.01 12.98
CA ASP A 92 13.33 -10.75 11.75
C ASP A 92 12.53 -10.29 10.52
N ARG A 93 11.69 -9.24 10.67
CA ARG A 93 10.86 -8.71 9.56
C ARG A 93 11.67 -8.40 8.31
N ARG A 94 11.09 -8.71 7.15
CA ARG A 94 11.71 -8.39 5.85
C ARG A 94 11.67 -6.89 5.55
N GLY A 95 10.69 -6.16 6.10
CA GLY A 95 10.36 -4.79 5.74
C GLY A 95 9.45 -4.72 4.51
N ALA A 96 8.75 -3.59 4.33
CA ALA A 96 7.70 -3.48 3.32
C ALA A 96 8.21 -3.78 1.89
N ILE A 97 9.40 -3.29 1.52
CA ILE A 97 9.98 -3.56 0.19
C ILE A 97 10.52 -4.99 0.11
N GLY A 98 11.01 -5.56 1.23
CA GLY A 98 11.39 -6.96 1.31
C GLY A 98 10.20 -7.91 1.12
N ASP A 99 9.05 -7.60 1.72
CA ASP A 99 7.80 -8.34 1.57
C ASP A 99 7.25 -8.22 0.13
N LEU A 100 7.40 -7.04 -0.47
CA LEU A 100 7.04 -6.80 -1.86
C LEU A 100 7.87 -7.70 -2.80
N GLN A 101 9.21 -7.68 -2.68
CA GLN A 101 10.09 -8.50 -3.51
C GLN A 101 9.84 -10.00 -3.29
N PHE A 102 9.68 -10.44 -2.04
CA PHE A 102 9.34 -11.82 -1.72
C PHE A 102 8.06 -12.25 -2.45
N THR A 103 7.02 -11.44 -2.42
CA THR A 103 5.75 -11.75 -3.06
C THR A 103 5.87 -11.80 -4.58
N ILE A 104 6.61 -10.87 -5.19
CA ILE A 104 6.89 -10.84 -6.62
C ILE A 104 7.57 -12.15 -7.06
N GLU A 105 8.58 -12.60 -6.31
CA GLU A 105 9.30 -13.84 -6.62
C GLU A 105 8.44 -15.09 -6.45
N GLN A 106 7.68 -15.19 -5.33
CA GLN A 106 6.84 -16.35 -5.04
C GLN A 106 5.68 -16.50 -6.01
N ALA A 107 5.08 -15.38 -6.42
CA ALA A 107 3.94 -15.36 -7.35
C ALA A 107 4.36 -15.34 -8.82
N GLY A 108 5.64 -15.11 -9.12
CA GLY A 108 6.14 -14.98 -10.51
C GLY A 108 5.52 -13.78 -11.22
N ILE A 109 5.40 -12.63 -10.55
CA ILE A 109 4.74 -11.45 -11.11
C ILE A 109 5.59 -10.84 -12.20
N ASP A 110 5.05 -10.83 -13.44
CA ASP A 110 5.63 -10.21 -14.63
C ASP A 110 4.54 -9.40 -15.34
N ASP A 111 4.04 -8.36 -14.67
CA ASP A 111 2.92 -7.52 -15.11
C ASP A 111 3.02 -6.13 -14.46
N ASP A 112 2.19 -5.17 -14.88
CA ASP A 112 1.96 -3.94 -14.13
C ASP A 112 1.50 -4.29 -12.71
N LEU A 113 2.00 -3.60 -11.71
CA LEU A 113 1.82 -3.93 -10.31
C LEU A 113 1.17 -2.80 -9.51
N PHE A 114 0.04 -3.11 -8.88
CA PHE A 114 -0.57 -2.23 -7.87
C PHE A 114 -0.11 -2.67 -6.47
N VAL A 115 0.47 -1.77 -5.70
CA VAL A 115 0.89 -2.00 -4.31
C VAL A 115 0.03 -1.17 -3.37
N ALA A 116 -0.57 -1.80 -2.37
CA ALA A 116 -1.36 -1.14 -1.33
C ALA A 116 -0.92 -1.58 0.07
N ALA A 117 -0.85 -0.66 1.03
CA ALA A 117 -0.76 -1.03 2.44
C ALA A 117 -2.13 -1.51 2.94
N GLY A 118 -2.18 -2.69 3.56
CA GLY A 118 -3.42 -3.35 3.98
C GLY A 118 -4.12 -2.72 5.18
N ASP A 119 -3.57 -1.66 5.73
CA ASP A 119 -4.05 -0.92 6.88
C ASP A 119 -4.52 0.51 6.56
N ASN A 120 -4.58 0.85 5.28
CA ASN A 120 -5.13 2.13 4.83
C ASN A 120 -6.64 2.02 4.63
N PHE A 121 -7.37 3.00 5.16
CA PHE A 121 -8.77 3.24 4.86
C PHE A 121 -8.88 4.52 4.01
N PHE A 122 -9.62 4.48 2.92
CA PHE A 122 -9.79 5.63 2.03
C PHE A 122 -11.23 5.72 1.50
N THR A 123 -11.63 6.93 1.06
CA THR A 123 -13.00 7.23 0.59
C THR A 123 -13.06 7.60 -0.89
N PHE A 124 -11.94 7.63 -1.60
CA PHE A 124 -11.88 7.89 -3.03
C PHE A 124 -11.86 6.58 -3.84
N ASP A 125 -12.24 6.66 -5.12
CA ASP A 125 -12.30 5.51 -6.02
C ASP A 125 -10.90 5.20 -6.60
N LEU A 126 -10.40 3.98 -6.36
CA LEU A 126 -9.11 3.50 -6.91
C LEU A 126 -9.10 3.44 -8.45
N ASN A 127 -10.25 3.37 -9.11
CA ASN A 127 -10.30 3.42 -10.57
C ASN A 127 -9.73 4.73 -11.14
N ASN A 128 -9.87 5.85 -10.41
CA ASN A 128 -9.29 7.12 -10.83
C ASN A 128 -7.75 7.10 -10.77
N LEU A 129 -7.17 6.48 -9.73
CA LEU A 129 -5.73 6.27 -9.62
C LEU A 129 -5.21 5.37 -10.77
N VAL A 130 -5.91 4.27 -11.07
CA VAL A 130 -5.53 3.36 -12.17
C VAL A 130 -5.70 4.04 -13.54
N LYS A 131 -6.71 4.87 -13.71
CA LYS A 131 -6.90 5.67 -14.92
C LYS A 131 -5.71 6.61 -15.14
N GLU A 132 -5.32 7.36 -14.11
CA GLU A 132 -4.16 8.26 -14.16
C GLU A 132 -2.87 7.52 -14.50
N PHE A 133 -2.63 6.36 -13.89
CA PHE A 133 -1.51 5.48 -14.21
C PHE A 133 -1.48 5.07 -15.69
N ARG A 134 -2.64 4.74 -16.27
CA ARG A 134 -2.73 4.35 -17.68
C ARG A 134 -2.51 5.52 -18.62
N GLU A 135 -3.06 6.69 -18.29
CA GLU A 135 -3.00 7.90 -19.11
C GLU A 135 -1.61 8.55 -19.06
N SER A 136 -0.96 8.62 -17.89
CA SER A 136 0.38 9.17 -17.74
C SER A 136 1.46 8.31 -18.41
N GLY A 137 1.21 7.00 -18.52
CA GLY A 137 2.23 6.05 -19.02
C GLY A 137 3.43 5.87 -18.07
N CYS A 138 3.41 6.43 -16.86
CA CYS A 138 4.48 6.40 -15.88
C CYS A 138 4.12 5.56 -14.66
N ASP A 139 5.12 5.19 -13.86
CA ASP A 139 4.89 4.76 -12.49
C ASP A 139 4.12 5.86 -11.75
N THR A 140 3.16 5.48 -10.88
CA THR A 140 2.26 6.46 -10.27
C THR A 140 2.19 6.29 -8.76
N ILE A 141 2.28 7.39 -8.04
CA ILE A 141 2.05 7.48 -6.61
C ILE A 141 0.70 8.12 -6.30
N CYS A 142 0.09 7.73 -5.19
CA CYS A 142 -1.13 8.33 -4.67
C CYS A 142 -0.77 9.38 -3.63
N ALA A 143 -1.20 10.64 -3.81
CA ALA A 143 -0.80 11.75 -2.97
C ALA A 143 -1.95 12.74 -2.73
N ALA A 144 -1.82 13.55 -1.68
CA ALA A 144 -2.76 14.63 -1.39
C ALA A 144 -2.04 15.82 -0.73
N HIS A 145 -2.68 16.97 -0.77
CA HIS A 145 -2.27 18.13 0.03
C HIS A 145 -2.55 17.87 1.51
N ILE A 146 -1.57 18.12 2.37
CA ILE A 146 -1.66 18.00 3.83
C ILE A 146 -1.24 19.34 4.43
N ASP A 147 -2.19 20.06 5.03
CA ASP A 147 -1.96 21.37 5.64
C ASP A 147 -1.14 21.30 6.95
N ASP A 148 -1.24 20.17 7.67
CA ASP A 148 -0.53 19.97 8.93
C ASP A 148 0.93 19.56 8.70
N TYR A 149 1.84 20.50 8.98
CA TYR A 149 3.29 20.31 8.83
C TYR A 149 3.85 19.16 9.68
N GLU A 150 3.33 18.94 10.90
CA GLU A 150 3.77 17.84 11.76
C GLU A 150 3.24 16.49 11.28
N GLN A 151 2.08 16.49 10.62
CA GLN A 151 1.55 15.30 9.98
C GLN A 151 2.41 14.92 8.77
N LEU A 152 2.85 15.87 7.95
CA LEU A 152 3.73 15.61 6.78
C LEU A 152 4.99 14.83 7.12
N LYS A 153 5.58 15.05 8.31
CA LYS A 153 6.77 14.31 8.77
C LYS A 153 6.55 12.79 8.91
N ARG A 154 5.31 12.34 8.89
CA ARG A 154 4.94 10.91 9.01
C ARG A 154 4.79 10.22 7.66
N PHE A 155 4.73 10.99 6.58
CA PHE A 155 4.56 10.53 5.21
C PHE A 155 5.83 10.69 4.39
N ALA A 156 5.89 10.03 3.25
CA ALA A 156 6.78 10.50 2.20
C ALA A 156 6.22 11.83 1.66
N VAL A 157 7.09 12.77 1.31
CA VAL A 157 6.72 14.08 0.81
C VAL A 157 7.29 14.26 -0.59
N ALA A 158 6.44 14.62 -1.55
CA ALA A 158 6.82 14.80 -2.95
C ALA A 158 6.78 16.27 -3.36
N LYS A 159 7.69 16.67 -4.27
CA LYS A 159 7.58 17.88 -5.07
C LYS A 159 7.16 17.52 -6.48
N LEU A 160 6.23 18.27 -7.03
CA LEU A 160 5.71 18.04 -8.38
C LEU A 160 6.09 19.19 -9.31
N ASP A 161 6.19 18.87 -10.59
CA ASP A 161 6.20 19.89 -11.64
C ASP A 161 4.76 20.31 -12.03
N GLU A 162 4.63 21.24 -12.96
CA GLU A 162 3.34 21.75 -13.46
C GLU A 162 2.47 20.68 -14.17
N ASN A 163 3.08 19.56 -14.56
CA ASN A 163 2.41 18.44 -15.20
C ASN A 163 2.11 17.28 -14.24
N GLY A 164 2.34 17.44 -12.93
CA GLY A 164 2.12 16.41 -11.92
C GLY A 164 3.21 15.35 -11.83
N ASN A 165 4.36 15.53 -12.50
CA ASN A 165 5.47 14.61 -12.37
C ASN A 165 6.27 14.86 -11.11
N VAL A 166 6.71 13.80 -10.45
CA VAL A 166 7.53 13.89 -9.24
C VAL A 166 8.94 14.32 -9.59
N THR A 167 9.34 15.47 -9.10
CA THR A 167 10.69 16.02 -9.27
C THR A 167 11.62 15.61 -8.14
N GLU A 168 11.09 15.45 -6.93
CA GLU A 168 11.79 15.00 -5.73
C GLU A 168 10.79 14.30 -4.81
N MET A 169 11.23 13.27 -4.10
CA MET A 169 10.45 12.61 -3.07
C MET A 169 11.36 12.14 -1.92
N VAL A 170 10.95 12.42 -0.69
CA VAL A 170 11.71 12.05 0.52
C VAL A 170 10.78 11.34 1.49
N GLU A 171 11.19 10.14 1.92
CA GLU A 171 10.46 9.37 2.94
C GLU A 171 10.68 9.97 4.32
N LYS A 172 9.59 10.38 4.98
CA LYS A 172 9.56 10.92 6.36
C LYS A 172 10.63 12.01 6.62
N PRO A 173 10.61 13.11 5.86
CA PRO A 173 11.60 14.17 6.05
C PRO A 173 11.43 14.86 7.40
N GLU A 174 12.55 15.20 8.06
CA GLU A 174 12.51 16.05 9.26
C GLU A 174 11.97 17.44 8.96
N ASN A 175 12.27 17.95 7.75
CA ASN A 175 11.84 19.26 7.27
C ASN A 175 11.17 19.10 5.91
N PRO A 176 9.84 18.84 5.85
CA PRO A 176 9.07 18.78 4.62
C PRO A 176 9.24 20.04 3.76
N GLN A 177 9.54 19.86 2.48
CA GLN A 177 9.77 20.94 1.52
C GLN A 177 8.58 21.16 0.56
N SER A 178 7.47 20.49 0.82
CA SER A 178 6.21 20.55 0.08
C SER A 178 5.08 20.16 1.02
N ASP A 179 3.86 20.47 0.65
CA ASP A 179 2.62 20.06 1.32
C ASP A 179 2.01 18.76 0.72
N ILE A 180 2.69 18.14 -0.25
CA ILE A 180 2.22 16.93 -0.93
C ILE A 180 2.67 15.69 -0.16
N GLY A 181 1.76 15.11 0.63
CA GLY A 181 1.97 13.84 1.33
C GLY A 181 1.62 12.64 0.45
N VAL A 182 2.48 11.62 0.45
CA VAL A 182 2.33 10.41 -0.36
C VAL A 182 1.84 9.27 0.51
N TYR A 183 0.78 8.63 0.05
CA TYR A 183 0.15 7.48 0.73
C TYR A 183 0.63 6.16 0.13
N ALA A 184 0.58 5.09 0.92
CA ALA A 184 1.10 3.78 0.52
C ALA A 184 0.16 3.03 -0.46
N LEU A 185 -0.09 3.68 -1.60
CA LEU A 185 -0.78 3.20 -2.78
C LEU A 185 0.08 3.57 -4.00
N TYR A 186 0.67 2.57 -4.65
CA TYR A 186 1.63 2.76 -5.74
C TYR A 186 1.26 1.88 -6.92
N LEU A 187 1.46 2.39 -8.13
CA LEU A 187 1.37 1.59 -9.35
C LEU A 187 2.71 1.63 -10.09
N TYR A 188 3.23 0.45 -10.35
CA TYR A 188 4.50 0.28 -11.06
C TYR A 188 4.27 -0.38 -12.41
N ARG A 189 4.94 0.14 -13.44
CA ARG A 189 5.00 -0.47 -14.75
C ARG A 189 5.73 -1.81 -14.68
N ARG A 190 5.33 -2.76 -15.54
CA ARG A 190 5.97 -4.07 -15.63
C ARG A 190 7.50 -3.98 -15.71
N GLU A 191 8.04 -3.05 -16.49
CA GLU A 191 9.48 -2.83 -16.62
C GLU A 191 10.15 -2.20 -15.39
N THR A 192 9.38 -1.64 -14.46
CA THR A 192 9.88 -1.11 -13.18
C THR A 192 9.94 -2.18 -12.10
N VAL A 193 9.06 -3.19 -12.15
CA VAL A 193 8.98 -4.25 -11.13
C VAL A 193 10.34 -4.94 -10.86
N PRO A 194 11.16 -5.29 -11.87
CA PRO A 194 12.48 -5.88 -11.63
C PRO A 194 13.48 -4.96 -10.91
N LEU A 195 13.27 -3.65 -10.92
CA LEU A 195 14.13 -2.68 -10.23
C LEU A 195 13.99 -2.77 -8.70
N ILE A 196 12.91 -3.34 -8.17
CA ILE A 196 12.72 -3.57 -6.72
C ILE A 196 13.82 -4.50 -6.20
N LYS A 197 14.13 -5.57 -6.93
CA LYS A 197 15.25 -6.45 -6.58
C LYS A 197 16.58 -5.72 -6.63
N GLN A 198 16.82 -4.95 -7.68
CA GLN A 198 18.08 -4.19 -7.83
C GLN A 198 18.26 -3.16 -6.70
N TYR A 199 17.16 -2.49 -6.31
CA TYR A 199 17.11 -1.58 -5.16
C TYR A 199 17.57 -2.27 -3.88
N LEU A 200 17.06 -3.46 -3.58
CA LEU A 200 17.43 -4.25 -2.41
C LEU A 200 18.87 -4.77 -2.48
N ASP A 201 19.31 -5.23 -3.66
CA ASP A 201 20.69 -5.70 -3.89
C ASP A 201 21.73 -4.59 -3.68
N MET A 202 21.35 -3.31 -3.88
CA MET A 202 22.16 -2.13 -3.55
C MET A 202 22.20 -1.82 -2.05
N GLY A 203 21.52 -2.58 -1.19
CA GLY A 203 21.47 -2.35 0.26
C GLY A 203 20.64 -1.14 0.69
N GLN A 204 19.69 -0.70 -0.13
CA GLN A 204 18.84 0.44 0.17
C GLN A 204 17.83 0.15 1.31
N PRO A 205 17.28 1.18 2.00
CA PRO A 205 16.32 1.01 3.09
C PRO A 205 15.06 0.25 2.64
N LYS A 206 14.60 -0.72 3.42
CA LYS A 206 13.51 -1.64 3.03
C LYS A 206 12.27 -1.59 3.92
N ASP A 207 12.30 -0.84 5.00
CA ASP A 207 11.31 -0.86 6.07
C ASP A 207 10.02 -0.11 5.73
N ALA A 208 10.09 0.96 4.93
CA ALA A 208 8.92 1.73 4.47
C ALA A 208 8.75 1.63 2.95
N PRO A 209 7.51 1.49 2.45
CA PRO A 209 7.26 1.30 1.01
C PRO A 209 7.60 2.54 0.18
N GLY A 210 7.55 3.75 0.76
CA GLY A 210 7.88 5.01 0.09
C GLY A 210 9.36 5.20 -0.24
N HIS A 211 10.26 4.40 0.35
CA HIS A 211 11.69 4.47 -0.01
C HIS A 211 11.97 4.08 -1.46
N PHE A 212 11.24 3.09 -2.00
CA PHE A 212 11.48 2.66 -3.39
C PHE A 212 11.08 3.74 -4.41
N PRO A 213 9.88 4.33 -4.41
CA PRO A 213 9.55 5.40 -5.35
C PRO A 213 10.41 6.66 -5.13
N SER A 214 10.86 6.95 -3.88
CA SER A 214 11.83 8.04 -3.62
C SER A 214 13.16 7.80 -4.33
N TRP A 215 13.68 6.56 -4.25
CA TRP A 215 14.89 6.18 -4.98
C TRP A 215 14.65 6.19 -6.49
N LEU A 216 13.50 5.70 -6.96
CA LEU A 216 13.16 5.57 -8.37
C LEU A 216 13.16 6.93 -9.09
N CYS A 217 12.63 8.00 -8.46
CA CYS A 217 12.60 9.35 -9.04
C CYS A 217 13.85 10.19 -8.74
N SER A 218 14.79 9.69 -7.90
CA SER A 218 15.98 10.45 -7.51
C SER A 218 16.87 10.81 -8.71
N SER A 219 17.31 12.05 -8.78
CA SER A 219 18.22 12.53 -9.82
C SER A 219 19.61 11.88 -9.79
N THR A 220 19.99 11.31 -8.64
CA THR A 220 21.26 10.60 -8.47
C THR A 220 21.17 9.11 -8.82
N ASN A 221 19.97 8.60 -9.08
CA ASN A 221 19.77 7.20 -9.45
C ASN A 221 20.00 7.02 -10.96
N PRO A 222 20.99 6.20 -11.39
CA PRO A 222 21.23 5.92 -12.81
C PRO A 222 20.09 5.11 -13.47
N LEU A 223 19.25 4.45 -12.66
CA LEU A 223 18.08 3.67 -13.08
C LEU A 223 16.77 4.47 -12.93
N ARG A 224 16.88 5.79 -12.76
CA ARG A 224 15.74 6.69 -12.59
C ARG A 224 14.65 6.45 -13.63
N LYS A 225 13.40 6.46 -13.14
CA LYS A 225 12.18 6.40 -13.96
C LYS A 225 11.32 7.63 -13.71
N PRO A 226 10.52 8.07 -14.69
CA PRO A 226 9.49 9.07 -14.46
C PRO A 226 8.43 8.48 -13.51
N VAL A 227 8.04 9.28 -12.53
CA VAL A 227 6.97 8.96 -11.57
C VAL A 227 5.95 10.09 -11.64
N HIS A 228 4.69 9.76 -11.80
CA HIS A 228 3.57 10.70 -11.82
C HIS A 228 2.81 10.64 -10.50
N ALA A 229 2.18 11.74 -10.08
CA ALA A 229 1.38 11.80 -8.86
C ALA A 229 -0.10 11.93 -9.20
N TYR A 230 -0.91 10.99 -8.76
CA TYR A 230 -2.36 11.15 -8.68
C TYR A 230 -2.72 11.88 -7.39
N LEU A 231 -3.22 13.11 -7.52
CA LEU A 231 -3.72 13.91 -6.39
C LEU A 231 -5.19 13.60 -6.16
N PHE A 232 -5.48 12.84 -5.10
CA PHE A 232 -6.86 12.48 -4.76
C PHE A 232 -7.56 13.57 -3.95
N THR A 233 -8.89 13.60 -4.05
CA THR A 233 -9.77 14.33 -3.17
C THR A 233 -10.55 13.34 -2.31
N GLY A 234 -10.70 13.63 -1.01
CA GLY A 234 -11.29 12.70 -0.05
C GLY A 234 -10.32 12.42 1.09
N GLU A 235 -10.53 11.29 1.75
CA GLU A 235 -9.73 10.91 2.91
C GLU A 235 -8.94 9.63 2.64
N CYS A 236 -7.73 9.59 3.19
CA CYS A 236 -6.95 8.38 3.35
C CYS A 236 -6.35 8.38 4.76
N VAL A 237 -6.65 7.34 5.53
CA VAL A 237 -6.22 7.22 6.93
C VAL A 237 -5.35 5.97 7.08
N ASP A 238 -4.09 6.16 7.49
CA ASP A 238 -3.26 5.07 8.01
C ASP A 238 -3.77 4.69 9.40
N ILE A 239 -4.39 3.53 9.51
CA ILE A 239 -4.87 3.00 10.78
C ILE A 239 -3.69 2.44 11.58
N GLY A 240 -2.80 3.32 12.07
CA GLY A 240 -1.55 2.98 12.74
C GLY A 240 -1.60 2.98 14.26
N THR A 241 -2.59 3.63 14.86
CA THR A 241 -2.72 3.84 16.31
C THR A 241 -4.15 3.55 16.80
N PRO A 242 -4.36 3.34 18.12
CA PRO A 242 -5.72 3.22 18.67
C PRO A 242 -6.61 4.40 18.30
N GLU A 243 -6.06 5.62 18.34
CA GLU A 243 -6.80 6.87 18.07
C GLU A 243 -7.27 6.92 16.61
N SER A 244 -6.39 6.61 15.64
CA SER A 244 -6.77 6.59 14.22
C SER A 244 -7.77 5.46 13.91
N TYR A 245 -7.68 4.32 14.60
CA TYR A 245 -8.67 3.26 14.49
C TYR A 245 -10.03 3.67 15.05
N ASP A 246 -10.06 4.22 16.28
CA ASP A 246 -11.30 4.64 16.95
C ASP A 246 -11.99 5.76 16.15
N ASP A 247 -11.24 6.70 15.56
CA ASP A 247 -11.78 7.75 14.68
C ASP A 247 -12.48 7.14 13.47
N VAL A 248 -11.81 6.26 12.72
CA VAL A 248 -12.40 5.62 11.55
C VAL A 248 -13.63 4.78 11.91
N VAL A 249 -13.58 4.01 13.01
CA VAL A 249 -14.73 3.22 13.47
C VAL A 249 -15.91 4.12 13.87
N SER A 250 -15.66 5.26 14.54
CA SER A 250 -16.73 6.19 14.96
C SER A 250 -17.44 6.83 13.76
N ARG A 251 -16.69 7.13 12.68
CA ARG A 251 -17.21 7.84 11.50
C ARG A 251 -17.83 6.90 10.46
N PHE A 252 -17.31 5.69 10.33
CA PHE A 252 -17.67 4.76 9.25
C PHE A 252 -18.20 3.40 9.73
N GLY A 253 -18.06 3.07 11.03
CA GLY A 253 -18.45 1.78 11.58
C GLY A 253 -19.95 1.55 11.76
N VAL A 254 -20.77 2.59 11.72
CA VAL A 254 -22.23 2.54 11.97
C VAL A 254 -23.05 2.50 10.68
N LYS A 255 -22.45 2.82 9.55
CA LYS A 255 -23.11 2.76 8.23
C LYS A 255 -22.60 1.51 7.52
N GLY A 256 -23.48 0.52 7.34
CA GLY A 256 -23.24 -0.52 6.36
C GLY A 256 -23.03 0.15 4.98
N PHE A 257 -21.80 0.10 4.48
CA PHE A 257 -21.46 0.48 3.11
C PHE A 257 -21.64 -0.71 2.20
#